data_8285b6a0f4ab19d782e7cf59b8d9ef7d
#
_entry.id   8285b6a0f4ab19d782e7cf59b8d9ef7d
#
_cell.length_a   1.000
_cell.length_b   1.000
_cell.length_c   1.000
_cell.angle_alpha   90.00
_cell.angle_beta   90.00
_cell.angle_gamma   90.00
#
_symmetry.space_group_name_H-M   'P 1'
#
loop_
_entity.id
_entity.type
_entity.pdbx_description
1 polymer ?
#
loop_
_entity_poly.entity_id
_entity_poly.type
_entity_poly.pdbx_seq_one_letter_code
_entity_poly.pdbx_strand_id
1 'polypeptide(L)'
;TGTNLSNILGTLGVNGAANLFLLNPNGIIFGKNARLDVRGSFAASTASAIQFGDRGFFSAINPTSVPLLTVNSSAFLFNQQTAGRIENRSTVESSRRPERLFGLQVPEGRSLLLLGGEILLDGGGLNAANGRIELAGVAGERTVGLTVNGNTLSLSMPDSVARGNIAIANNARVNVSGKGGGFIQIQGNRVSLTN
;
A
#
# COMPACT_ATOMS: atom_id res chain seq x y z
N THR A 1 8.43 7.54 13.32
CA THR A 1 9.40 8.41 12.74
C THR A 1 10.76 8.13 13.35
N GLY A 2 11.84 8.57 12.78
CA GLY A 2 13.20 8.15 13.07
C GLY A 2 13.77 7.39 11.86
N THR A 3 14.89 6.72 12.03
CA THR A 3 15.61 6.03 10.93
C THR A 3 15.22 4.56 10.77
N ASN A 4 14.30 4.06 11.57
CA ASN A 4 13.93 2.65 11.58
C ASN A 4 12.77 2.36 10.61
N LEU A 5 12.81 1.19 9.98
CA LEU A 5 11.68 0.67 9.22
C LEU A 5 10.52 0.23 10.15
N SER A 6 9.31 0.14 9.61
CA SER A 6 8.14 -0.36 10.34
C SER A 6 8.02 -1.87 10.19
N ASN A 7 8.08 -2.59 11.30
CA ASN A 7 7.80 -4.04 11.35
C ASN A 7 6.38 -4.27 11.88
N ILE A 8 5.49 -4.71 11.02
CA ILE A 8 4.11 -5.06 11.35
C ILE A 8 4.05 -6.57 11.57
N LEU A 9 4.04 -6.99 12.83
CA LEU A 9 4.08 -8.41 13.21
C LEU A 9 2.73 -8.96 13.69
N GLY A 10 1.73 -8.11 13.82
CA GLY A 10 0.39 -8.44 14.29
C GLY A 10 -0.70 -7.68 13.54
N THR A 11 -1.79 -7.37 14.22
CA THR A 11 -2.94 -6.69 13.63
C THR A 11 -2.73 -5.18 13.57
N LEU A 12 -2.84 -4.63 12.37
CA LEU A 12 -2.94 -3.20 12.13
C LEU A 12 -4.39 -2.87 11.79
N GLY A 13 -5.02 -2.04 12.60
CA GLY A 13 -6.44 -1.77 12.44
C GLY A 13 -6.83 -0.32 12.69
N VAL A 14 -8.04 0.03 12.29
CA VAL A 14 -8.69 1.30 12.58
C VAL A 14 -10.13 1.06 13.03
N ASN A 15 -10.51 1.72 14.11
CA ASN A 15 -11.88 1.67 14.57
C ASN A 15 -12.75 2.62 13.73
N GLY A 16 -13.69 2.06 12.93
CA GLY A 16 -14.54 2.81 12.02
C GLY A 16 -14.32 2.44 10.55
N ALA A 17 -14.97 3.18 9.64
CA ALA A 17 -14.99 2.91 8.20
C ALA A 17 -13.96 3.75 7.40
N ALA A 18 -13.01 4.39 8.08
CA ALA A 18 -12.01 5.23 7.43
C ALA A 18 -11.00 4.41 6.60
N ASN A 19 -10.48 5.04 5.56
CA ASN A 19 -9.29 4.53 4.86
C ASN A 19 -8.06 4.68 5.75
N LEU A 20 -7.18 3.68 5.74
CA LEU A 20 -5.95 3.68 6.54
C LEU A 20 -4.73 3.90 5.65
N PHE A 21 -3.92 4.89 5.99
CA PHE A 21 -2.64 5.19 5.33
C PHE A 21 -1.50 4.93 6.31
N LEU A 22 -0.56 4.06 5.92
CA LEU A 22 0.68 3.80 6.65
C LEU A 22 1.86 4.36 5.84
N LEU A 23 2.54 5.37 6.40
CA LEU A 23 3.71 5.99 5.78
C LEU A 23 4.96 5.76 6.61
N ASN A 24 6.01 5.21 5.97
CA ASN A 24 7.36 5.19 6.54
C ASN A 24 8.42 5.20 5.43
N PRO A 25 9.12 6.32 5.22
CA PRO A 25 10.14 6.47 4.19
C PRO A 25 11.29 5.46 4.27
N ASN A 26 11.57 4.94 5.48
CA ASN A 26 12.67 4.01 5.70
C ASN A 26 12.34 2.55 5.30
N GLY A 27 11.07 2.25 5.13
CA GLY A 27 10.60 0.92 4.72
C GLY A 27 9.51 0.34 5.62
N ILE A 28 8.81 -0.67 5.09
CA ILE A 28 7.72 -1.34 5.78
C ILE A 28 7.84 -2.84 5.54
N ILE A 29 7.77 -3.63 6.60
CA ILE A 29 7.74 -5.09 6.55
C ILE A 29 6.45 -5.59 7.21
N PHE A 30 5.65 -6.31 6.45
CA PHE A 30 4.54 -7.10 6.96
C PHE A 30 5.02 -8.53 7.19
N GLY A 31 5.21 -8.89 8.46
CA GLY A 31 5.66 -10.23 8.86
C GLY A 31 4.58 -11.29 8.66
N LYS A 32 4.93 -12.55 8.93
CA LYS A 32 4.06 -13.72 8.69
C LYS A 32 2.68 -13.62 9.36
N ASN A 33 2.61 -12.99 10.53
CA ASN A 33 1.38 -12.84 11.31
C ASN A 33 0.70 -11.47 11.09
N ALA A 34 1.19 -10.65 10.18
CA ALA A 34 0.60 -9.36 9.87
C ALA A 34 -0.83 -9.53 9.32
N ARG A 35 -1.76 -8.75 9.82
CA ARG A 35 -3.14 -8.70 9.32
C ARG A 35 -3.69 -7.29 9.36
N LEU A 36 -4.70 -7.04 8.55
CA LEU A 36 -5.43 -5.78 8.55
C LEU A 36 -6.81 -5.98 9.19
N ASP A 37 -7.18 -5.08 10.11
CA ASP A 37 -8.54 -4.95 10.64
C ASP A 37 -9.08 -3.55 10.28
N VAL A 38 -9.49 -3.41 9.04
CA VAL A 38 -9.99 -2.16 8.46
C VAL A 38 -11.34 -2.39 7.80
N ARG A 39 -12.19 -1.36 7.77
CA ARG A 39 -13.47 -1.36 7.04
C ARG A 39 -13.41 -0.52 5.76
N GLY A 40 -12.41 0.35 5.64
CA GLY A 40 -12.09 1.13 4.44
C GLY A 40 -11.00 0.47 3.59
N SER A 41 -10.42 1.25 2.71
CA SER A 41 -9.25 0.88 1.92
C SER A 41 -7.97 1.04 2.73
N PHE A 42 -6.91 0.38 2.29
CA PHE A 42 -5.58 0.44 2.90
C PHE A 42 -4.54 0.85 1.88
N ALA A 43 -3.66 1.76 2.27
CA ALA A 43 -2.47 2.12 1.49
C ALA A 43 -1.23 2.14 2.39
N ALA A 44 -0.20 1.40 2.02
CA ALA A 44 1.14 1.49 2.61
C ALA A 44 2.10 2.16 1.63
N SER A 45 2.85 3.14 2.10
CA SER A 45 3.80 3.86 1.26
C SER A 45 5.10 4.19 1.97
N THR A 46 6.20 4.17 1.21
CA THR A 46 7.50 4.70 1.65
C THR A 46 7.74 6.13 1.16
N ALA A 47 6.69 6.83 0.79
CA ALA A 47 6.73 8.26 0.53
C ALA A 47 7.13 9.06 1.76
N SER A 48 7.78 10.20 1.53
CA SER A 48 8.18 11.15 2.57
C SER A 48 7.00 11.93 3.13
N ALA A 49 5.96 12.10 2.33
CA ALA A 49 4.76 12.84 2.73
C ALA A 49 3.53 12.42 1.93
N ILE A 50 2.35 12.77 2.44
CA ILE A 50 1.07 12.69 1.75
C ILE A 50 0.46 14.09 1.64
N GLN A 51 0.04 14.47 0.44
CA GLN A 51 -0.54 15.78 0.12
C GLN A 51 -2.06 15.77 0.22
N PHE A 52 -2.64 16.89 0.63
CA PHE A 52 -4.08 17.13 0.78
C PHE A 52 -4.52 18.30 -0.10
N GLY A 53 -4.63 18.07 -1.41
CA GLY A 53 -4.94 19.11 -2.40
C GLY A 53 -3.98 20.29 -2.30
N ASP A 54 -4.52 21.49 -2.23
CA ASP A 54 -3.83 22.77 -2.02
C ASP A 54 -3.70 23.17 -0.54
N ARG A 55 -4.20 22.35 0.38
CA ARG A 55 -4.26 22.64 1.83
C ARG A 55 -2.97 22.29 2.58
N GLY A 56 -2.01 21.61 1.93
CA GLY A 56 -0.74 21.25 2.52
C GLY A 56 -0.47 19.74 2.46
N PHE A 57 0.47 19.30 3.27
CA PHE A 57 0.89 17.90 3.31
C PHE A 57 1.21 17.46 4.76
N PHE A 58 1.05 16.18 5.01
CA PHE A 58 1.57 15.53 6.22
C PHE A 58 2.92 14.92 5.90
N SER A 59 3.96 15.32 6.63
CA SER A 59 5.32 14.77 6.48
C SER A 59 5.53 13.60 7.44
N ALA A 60 5.99 12.47 6.92
CA ALA A 60 6.42 11.34 7.75
C ALA A 60 7.85 11.53 8.31
N ILE A 61 8.63 12.45 7.73
CA ILE A 61 10.00 12.77 8.17
C ILE A 61 9.96 13.77 9.32
N ASN A 62 9.21 14.84 9.16
CA ASN A 62 9.03 15.91 10.15
C ASN A 62 7.53 16.12 10.40
N PRO A 63 6.88 15.28 11.22
CA PRO A 63 5.46 15.42 11.49
C PRO A 63 5.21 16.70 12.28
N THR A 64 4.72 17.73 11.61
CA THR A 64 4.13 18.91 12.23
C THR A 64 2.63 18.72 12.33
N SER A 65 1.98 19.32 13.33
CA SER A 65 0.53 19.27 13.44
C SER A 65 -0.11 19.87 12.19
N VAL A 66 -0.75 19.05 11.38
CA VAL A 66 -1.50 19.49 10.21
C VAL A 66 -2.94 19.74 10.64
N PRO A 67 -3.47 20.97 10.55
CA PRO A 67 -4.81 21.29 11.07
C PRO A 67 -5.96 20.67 10.30
N LEU A 68 -5.76 19.89 9.24
CA LEU A 68 -6.80 19.64 8.24
C LEU A 68 -6.87 18.18 7.75
N LEU A 69 -7.53 17.36 8.54
CA LEU A 69 -7.95 16.01 8.12
C LEU A 69 -9.33 16.00 7.41
N THR A 70 -9.85 17.17 7.00
CA THR A 70 -11.16 17.28 6.33
C THR A 70 -11.08 17.22 4.81
N VAL A 71 -9.87 17.21 4.23
CA VAL A 71 -9.64 17.13 2.78
C VAL A 71 -9.10 15.75 2.42
N ASN A 72 -9.57 15.18 1.32
CA ASN A 72 -9.03 13.92 0.81
C ASN A 72 -7.57 14.07 0.40
N SER A 73 -6.79 13.05 0.68
CA SER A 73 -5.41 12.95 0.20
C SER A 73 -5.39 12.92 -1.34
N SER A 74 -4.42 13.61 -1.95
CA SER A 74 -4.35 13.80 -3.41
C SER A 74 -3.07 13.29 -4.06
N ALA A 75 -1.99 13.11 -3.28
CA ALA A 75 -0.74 12.60 -3.80
C ALA A 75 0.19 12.06 -2.70
N PHE A 76 1.12 11.20 -3.10
CA PHE A 76 2.29 10.79 -2.32
C PHE A 76 3.52 11.52 -2.85
N LEU A 77 4.31 12.11 -1.94
CA LEU A 77 5.51 12.87 -2.25
C LEU A 77 6.74 12.08 -1.83
N PHE A 78 7.58 11.72 -2.79
CA PHE A 78 8.89 11.10 -2.56
C PHE A 78 9.96 12.16 -2.68
N ASN A 79 10.58 12.54 -1.57
CA ASN A 79 11.60 13.58 -1.47
C ASN A 79 12.98 12.99 -1.15
N GLN A 80 13.17 11.71 -1.42
CA GLN A 80 14.42 10.98 -1.20
C GLN A 80 14.88 10.34 -2.51
N GLN A 81 16.19 10.36 -2.75
CA GLN A 81 16.80 9.69 -3.90
C GLN A 81 16.53 8.17 -3.90
N THR A 82 16.47 7.57 -2.71
CA THR A 82 16.18 6.15 -2.52
C THR A 82 15.06 6.00 -1.50
N ALA A 83 13.89 5.66 -1.96
CA ALA A 83 12.76 5.32 -1.10
C ALA A 83 12.93 3.91 -0.51
N GLY A 84 12.46 3.70 0.70
CA GLY A 84 12.52 2.40 1.37
C GLY A 84 11.72 1.31 0.66
N ARG A 85 12.04 0.05 0.94
CA ARG A 85 11.35 -1.12 0.40
C ARG A 85 10.07 -1.41 1.20
N ILE A 86 9.05 -1.94 0.50
CA ILE A 86 7.91 -2.60 1.13
C ILE A 86 8.04 -4.09 0.92
N GLU A 87 7.95 -4.85 2.00
CA GLU A 87 8.01 -6.30 1.97
C GLU A 87 6.76 -6.90 2.62
N ASN A 88 6.14 -7.90 1.94
CA ASN A 88 5.00 -8.62 2.49
C ASN A 88 5.27 -10.12 2.58
N ARG A 89 5.26 -10.64 3.79
CA ARG A 89 5.38 -12.06 4.14
C ARG A 89 4.14 -12.60 4.83
N SER A 90 3.04 -11.85 4.85
CA SER A 90 1.83 -12.25 5.58
C SER A 90 1.21 -13.49 4.98
N THR A 91 1.06 -14.52 5.82
CA THR A 91 0.45 -15.81 5.49
C THR A 91 -0.74 -16.14 6.40
N VAL A 92 -1.26 -15.16 7.12
CA VAL A 92 -2.40 -15.36 8.02
C VAL A 92 -3.63 -15.76 7.23
N GLU A 93 -4.21 -16.90 7.58
CA GLU A 93 -5.44 -17.37 6.95
C GLU A 93 -6.62 -16.43 7.25
N SER A 94 -7.44 -16.19 6.24
CA SER A 94 -8.65 -15.41 6.36
C SER A 94 -9.74 -16.24 7.04
N SER A 95 -10.28 -15.76 8.16
CA SER A 95 -11.42 -16.37 8.82
C SER A 95 -12.77 -16.08 8.12
N ARG A 96 -12.79 -15.24 7.09
CA ARG A 96 -14.03 -14.68 6.51
C ARG A 96 -14.53 -15.35 5.24
N ARG A 97 -13.79 -16.34 4.67
CA ARG A 97 -14.19 -17.02 3.43
C ARG A 97 -13.81 -18.49 3.44
N PRO A 98 -14.64 -19.36 2.80
CA PRO A 98 -14.34 -20.81 2.68
C PRO A 98 -13.11 -21.09 1.78
N GLU A 99 -12.71 -20.16 0.95
CA GLU A 99 -11.48 -20.26 0.17
C GLU A 99 -10.30 -19.91 1.06
N ARG A 100 -9.28 -20.73 1.05
CA ARG A 100 -8.03 -20.56 1.81
C ARG A 100 -7.25 -19.32 1.32
N LEU A 101 -7.82 -18.14 1.52
CA LEU A 101 -7.14 -16.88 1.31
C LEU A 101 -6.22 -16.63 2.49
N PHE A 102 -5.01 -16.21 2.20
CA PHE A 102 -4.04 -15.85 3.22
C PHE A 102 -3.42 -14.49 2.91
N GLY A 103 -2.90 -13.83 3.95
CA GLY A 103 -2.19 -12.58 3.83
C GLY A 103 -3.02 -11.35 4.23
N LEU A 104 -2.55 -10.19 3.78
CA LEU A 104 -3.23 -8.92 4.03
C LEU A 104 -4.55 -8.88 3.25
N GLN A 105 -5.61 -8.45 3.92
CA GLN A 105 -6.94 -8.42 3.33
C GLN A 105 -7.66 -7.11 3.67
N VAL A 106 -8.29 -6.52 2.67
CA VAL A 106 -9.29 -5.45 2.83
C VAL A 106 -10.69 -5.98 2.55
N PRO A 107 -11.76 -5.29 3.01
CA PRO A 107 -13.13 -5.68 2.72
C PRO A 107 -13.43 -5.68 1.20
N GLU A 108 -14.52 -6.34 0.85
CA GLU A 108 -15.01 -6.41 -0.53
C GLU A 108 -15.23 -5.01 -1.13
N GLY A 109 -14.82 -4.82 -2.39
CA GLY A 109 -14.93 -3.56 -3.11
C GLY A 109 -13.96 -2.47 -2.65
N ARG A 110 -13.00 -2.78 -1.76
CA ARG A 110 -12.01 -1.82 -1.25
C ARG A 110 -10.69 -1.92 -2.00
N SER A 111 -9.82 -0.92 -1.81
CA SER A 111 -8.50 -0.88 -2.43
C SER A 111 -7.41 -1.25 -1.44
N LEU A 112 -6.40 -1.98 -1.92
CA LEU A 112 -5.16 -2.29 -1.20
C LEU A 112 -3.98 -1.81 -2.07
N LEU A 113 -3.30 -0.75 -1.63
CA LEU A 113 -2.21 -0.13 -2.37
C LEU A 113 -0.88 -0.33 -1.65
N LEU A 114 0.16 -0.74 -2.38
CA LEU A 114 1.55 -0.72 -1.93
C LEU A 114 2.36 0.15 -2.88
N LEU A 115 2.97 1.22 -2.35
CA LEU A 115 3.71 2.22 -3.11
C LEU A 115 5.06 2.52 -2.45
N GLY A 116 6.17 2.08 -3.04
CA GLY A 116 7.50 2.21 -2.41
C GLY A 116 8.65 2.18 -3.38
N GLY A 117 9.89 2.32 -2.88
CA GLY A 117 11.10 2.24 -3.70
C GLY A 117 11.21 0.90 -4.40
N GLU A 118 11.03 -0.17 -3.65
CA GLU A 118 10.90 -1.53 -4.15
C GLU A 118 9.74 -2.22 -3.45
N ILE A 119 9.12 -3.19 -4.12
CA ILE A 119 8.08 -4.04 -3.53
C ILE A 119 8.48 -5.49 -3.66
N LEU A 120 8.49 -6.20 -2.55
CA LEU A 120 8.73 -7.64 -2.49
C LEU A 120 7.52 -8.33 -1.83
N LEU A 121 6.85 -9.19 -2.57
CA LEU A 121 5.92 -10.16 -1.99
C LEU A 121 6.69 -11.48 -1.84
N ASP A 122 7.06 -11.83 -0.60
CA ASP A 122 7.86 -13.02 -0.27
C ASP A 122 6.95 -14.05 0.43
N GLY A 123 6.29 -14.88 -0.35
CA GLY A 123 5.31 -15.84 0.13
C GLY A 123 4.02 -15.24 0.68
N GLY A 124 3.93 -13.91 0.76
CA GLY A 124 2.80 -13.20 1.34
C GLY A 124 1.62 -13.04 0.38
N GLY A 125 0.40 -13.00 0.93
CA GLY A 125 -0.83 -12.77 0.18
C GLY A 125 -1.34 -11.34 0.25
N LEU A 126 -1.99 -10.88 -0.82
CA LEU A 126 -2.77 -9.64 -0.89
C LEU A 126 -4.16 -9.96 -1.43
N ASN A 127 -5.21 -9.52 -0.73
CA ASN A 127 -6.59 -9.84 -1.07
C ASN A 127 -7.49 -8.60 -1.02
N ALA A 128 -8.20 -8.34 -2.12
CA ALA A 128 -9.20 -7.27 -2.25
C ALA A 128 -10.35 -7.75 -3.15
N ALA A 129 -11.22 -8.60 -2.61
CA ALA A 129 -12.32 -9.20 -3.37
C ALA A 129 -13.22 -8.15 -4.04
N ASN A 130 -13.52 -8.29 -5.33
CA ASN A 130 -14.26 -7.30 -6.15
C ASN A 130 -13.71 -5.87 -6.03
N GLY A 131 -12.49 -5.71 -5.54
CA GLY A 131 -11.86 -4.44 -5.28
C GLY A 131 -10.66 -4.18 -6.17
N ARG A 132 -9.67 -3.48 -5.63
CA ARG A 132 -8.50 -3.04 -6.38
C ARG A 132 -7.22 -3.34 -5.60
N ILE A 133 -6.22 -3.90 -6.28
CA ILE A 133 -4.85 -4.00 -5.77
C ILE A 133 -3.93 -3.25 -6.73
N GLU A 134 -3.14 -2.32 -6.19
CA GLU A 134 -2.11 -1.65 -6.97
C GLU A 134 -0.75 -1.76 -6.27
N LEU A 135 0.25 -2.18 -7.05
CA LEU A 135 1.64 -2.25 -6.64
C LEU A 135 2.43 -1.27 -7.52
N ALA A 136 3.10 -0.30 -6.91
CA ALA A 136 3.85 0.68 -7.66
C ALA A 136 5.24 0.91 -7.05
N GLY A 137 6.28 0.63 -7.85
CA GLY A 137 7.67 0.94 -7.53
C GLY A 137 8.02 2.36 -7.98
N VAL A 138 8.68 3.14 -7.13
CA VAL A 138 9.07 4.55 -7.41
C VAL A 138 10.56 4.73 -7.19
N ALA A 139 11.26 5.31 -8.16
CA ALA A 139 12.68 5.64 -8.04
C ALA A 139 12.91 7.16 -8.10
N GLY A 140 13.73 7.64 -7.18
CA GLY A 140 14.08 9.06 -7.06
C GLY A 140 12.95 9.93 -6.51
N GLU A 141 13.18 11.24 -6.54
CA GLU A 141 12.23 12.24 -6.05
C GLU A 141 11.08 12.41 -7.03
N ARG A 142 9.85 12.09 -6.60
CA ARG A 142 8.68 12.09 -7.48
C ARG A 142 7.38 12.35 -6.69
N THR A 143 6.38 12.78 -7.42
CA THR A 143 5.00 12.87 -6.95
C THR A 143 4.15 11.82 -7.67
N VAL A 144 3.44 11.00 -6.90
CA VAL A 144 2.49 10.01 -7.40
C VAL A 144 1.09 10.44 -6.99
N GLY A 145 0.24 10.69 -7.96
CA GLY A 145 -1.14 11.10 -7.71
C GLY A 145 -1.94 10.00 -7.00
N LEU A 146 -2.84 10.43 -6.13
CA LEU A 146 -3.78 9.58 -5.41
C LEU A 146 -5.20 10.09 -5.64
N THR A 147 -6.06 9.26 -6.17
CA THR A 147 -7.49 9.54 -6.27
C THR A 147 -8.22 8.80 -5.15
N VAL A 148 -8.99 9.54 -4.37
CA VAL A 148 -9.87 9.02 -3.32
C VAL A 148 -11.31 9.21 -3.76
N ASN A 149 -12.00 8.12 -4.04
CA ASN A 149 -13.43 8.13 -4.39
C ASN A 149 -14.20 7.30 -3.37
N GLY A 150 -14.73 7.98 -2.35
CA GLY A 150 -15.33 7.32 -1.19
C GLY A 150 -14.32 6.39 -0.51
N ASN A 151 -14.61 5.11 -0.54
CA ASN A 151 -13.76 4.08 0.07
C ASN A 151 -12.85 3.34 -0.93
N THR A 152 -12.73 3.82 -2.16
CA THR A 152 -11.79 3.30 -3.15
C THR A 152 -10.63 4.26 -3.35
N LEU A 153 -9.45 3.71 -3.52
CA LEU A 153 -8.21 4.42 -3.76
C LEU A 153 -7.62 3.95 -5.10
N SER A 154 -7.03 4.86 -5.86
CA SER A 154 -6.23 4.53 -7.04
C SER A 154 -5.04 5.46 -7.20
N LEU A 155 -3.95 4.93 -7.77
CA LEU A 155 -2.73 5.67 -8.05
C LEU A 155 -2.75 6.23 -9.47
N SER A 156 -2.21 7.43 -9.65
CA SER A 156 -1.92 8.02 -10.94
C SER A 156 -0.42 8.25 -11.05
N MET A 157 0.23 7.43 -11.87
CA MET A 157 1.67 7.49 -12.08
C MET A 157 1.94 7.81 -13.55
N PRO A 158 2.36 9.05 -13.89
CA PRO A 158 2.76 9.41 -15.25
C PRO A 158 3.91 8.53 -15.77
N ASP A 159 3.99 8.35 -17.08
CA ASP A 159 5.05 7.55 -17.71
C ASP A 159 6.47 8.11 -17.47
N SER A 160 6.57 9.41 -17.24
CA SER A 160 7.83 10.09 -16.89
C SER A 160 8.35 9.75 -15.50
N VAL A 161 7.57 9.10 -14.63
CA VAL A 161 8.01 8.69 -13.30
C VAL A 161 8.93 7.49 -13.40
N ALA A 162 10.18 7.64 -12.96
CA ALA A 162 11.11 6.53 -12.85
C ALA A 162 10.57 5.50 -11.83
N ARG A 163 10.58 4.24 -12.22
CA ARG A 163 9.96 3.15 -11.44
C ARG A 163 11.01 2.31 -10.73
N GLY A 164 10.69 1.86 -9.51
CA GLY A 164 11.43 0.84 -8.77
C GLY A 164 11.04 -0.58 -9.20
N ASN A 165 11.73 -1.58 -8.67
CA ASN A 165 11.47 -2.97 -9.01
C ASN A 165 10.35 -3.58 -8.16
N ILE A 166 9.66 -4.58 -8.72
CA ILE A 166 8.63 -5.37 -8.03
C ILE A 166 8.93 -6.84 -8.22
N ALA A 167 9.00 -7.57 -7.11
CA ALA A 167 9.18 -9.02 -7.12
C ALA A 167 8.01 -9.70 -6.39
N ILE A 168 7.48 -10.74 -7.02
CA ILE A 168 6.45 -11.63 -6.46
C ILE A 168 7.07 -13.04 -6.48
N ALA A 169 7.39 -13.55 -5.30
CA ALA A 169 8.20 -14.76 -5.15
C ALA A 169 7.62 -15.70 -4.08
N ASN A 170 8.14 -16.95 -4.07
CA ASN A 170 7.84 -17.93 -3.04
C ASN A 170 6.35 -18.21 -2.85
N ASN A 171 5.63 -18.43 -3.96
CA ASN A 171 4.17 -18.66 -3.98
C ASN A 171 3.34 -17.49 -3.42
N ALA A 172 3.85 -16.27 -3.44
CA ALA A 172 3.08 -15.09 -3.09
C ALA A 172 1.86 -14.93 -4.01
N ARG A 173 0.78 -14.36 -3.49
CA ARG A 173 -0.50 -14.26 -4.22
C ARG A 173 -1.07 -12.85 -4.20
N VAL A 174 -1.61 -12.44 -5.34
CA VAL A 174 -2.40 -11.20 -5.48
C VAL A 174 -3.78 -11.60 -5.99
N ASN A 175 -4.81 -11.36 -5.19
CA ASN A 175 -6.15 -11.86 -5.46
C ASN A 175 -7.23 -10.78 -5.32
N VAL A 176 -8.00 -10.58 -6.38
CA VAL A 176 -9.17 -9.69 -6.40
C VAL A 176 -10.45 -10.44 -6.80
N SER A 177 -10.43 -11.78 -6.74
CA SER A 177 -11.57 -12.63 -7.13
C SER A 177 -12.79 -12.32 -6.30
N GLY A 178 -13.96 -12.35 -6.95
CA GLY A 178 -15.26 -12.12 -6.36
C GLY A 178 -16.34 -12.23 -7.43
N LYS A 179 -17.59 -11.94 -7.10
CA LYS A 179 -18.74 -12.10 -8.04
C LYS A 179 -18.66 -11.24 -9.28
N GLY A 180 -18.05 -10.04 -9.20
CA GLY A 180 -17.87 -9.11 -10.32
C GLY A 180 -16.44 -9.03 -10.84
N GLY A 181 -15.49 -9.75 -10.21
CA GLY A 181 -14.05 -9.54 -10.45
C GLY A 181 -13.56 -8.21 -9.88
N GLY A 182 -12.25 -7.99 -9.94
CA GLY A 182 -11.61 -6.78 -9.45
C GLY A 182 -10.49 -6.33 -10.41
N PHE A 183 -9.71 -5.37 -9.95
CA PHE A 183 -8.64 -4.76 -10.74
C PHE A 183 -7.29 -4.93 -10.07
N ILE A 184 -6.30 -5.40 -10.83
CA ILE A 184 -4.89 -5.47 -10.41
C ILE A 184 -4.06 -4.60 -11.35
N GLN A 185 -3.27 -3.69 -10.77
CA GLN A 185 -2.29 -2.89 -11.50
C GLN A 185 -0.92 -3.04 -10.86
N ILE A 186 0.09 -3.32 -11.69
CA ILE A 186 1.48 -3.46 -11.24
C ILE A 186 2.34 -2.56 -12.11
N GLN A 187 2.99 -1.57 -11.50
CA GLN A 187 3.81 -0.57 -12.17
C GLN A 187 5.23 -0.59 -11.61
N GLY A 188 6.13 -1.27 -12.29
CA GLY A 188 7.53 -1.40 -11.91
C GLY A 188 8.47 -1.19 -13.10
N ASN A 189 9.73 -0.87 -12.82
CA ASN A 189 10.79 -0.88 -13.83
C ASN A 189 11.05 -2.32 -14.31
N ARG A 190 11.19 -3.22 -13.37
CA ARG A 190 11.25 -4.67 -13.59
C ARG A 190 10.20 -5.34 -12.71
N VAL A 191 9.36 -6.16 -13.30
CA VAL A 191 8.39 -7.01 -12.59
C VAL A 191 8.83 -8.46 -12.77
N SER A 192 9.14 -9.13 -11.66
CA SER A 192 9.53 -10.55 -11.67
C SER A 192 8.54 -11.39 -10.89
N LEU A 193 8.18 -12.54 -11.47
CA LEU A 193 7.36 -13.57 -10.85
C LEU A 193 8.18 -14.85 -10.80
N THR A 194 8.42 -15.34 -9.58
CA THR A 194 9.22 -16.55 -9.34
C THR A 194 8.56 -17.45 -8.29
N ASN A 195 8.65 -18.75 -8.50
CA ASN A 195 8.24 -19.76 -7.51
C ASN A 195 9.37 -20.10 -6.58
#